data_2b53f4c8e565aea637e00b14cb05f0ca
#
_entry.id   2b53f4c8e565aea637e00b14cb05f0ca
#
_cell.length_a   1.000
_cell.length_b   1.000
_cell.length_c   1.000
_cell.angle_alpha   90.00
_cell.angle_beta   90.00
_cell.angle_gamma   90.00
#
_symmetry.space_group_name_H-M   'P 1'
#
loop_
_entity.id
_entity.type
_entity.pdbx_description
1 polymer ?
#
loop_
_entity_poly.entity_id
_entity_poly.type
_entity_poly.pdbx_seq_one_letter_code
_entity_poly.pdbx_strand_id
1 'polypeptide(L)'
;MNYYAAPMEGLTDRVWRQAHQKWFGPAGNADRYYAPFISPPENRVLIKKKMAELAPAANPGAPVIPQLLAKDGELAAWMIGELRGLGYTEVNLNLGCPSGTVTAKGKGSGMLRDPVKLDAFLAAVFANAEGPISVKTRLGVEKPEEFTAILDIYNRYPICELTIHPRVMRQLYRGQADRAAFAASLPGCRMPVCYNGDVTTAADLHTLEAQYPQLSGIMVGRGLIADPALFREARGGAPAAREELRGYLDDLYHGYSELFGSAGCAVSRMKGHWFYLIHKFEGAEKLEKQLRKVREPWEYEVVVNQIFTLPFRP
;
A
#
# COMPACT_ATOMS: atom_id res chain seq x y z
N MET A 1 -3.88 14.50 -12.06
CA MET A 1 -4.27 13.27 -11.29
C MET A 1 -3.32 13.09 -10.12
N ASN A 2 -3.81 12.64 -8.94
CA ASN A 2 -2.93 12.32 -7.81
C ASN A 2 -2.42 10.88 -7.92
N TYR A 3 -1.19 10.63 -7.45
CA TYR A 3 -0.57 9.30 -7.39
C TYR A 3 -0.31 8.90 -5.95
N TYR A 4 -0.86 7.76 -5.53
CA TYR A 4 -0.78 7.28 -4.16
C TYR A 4 0.05 6.02 -4.04
N ALA A 5 0.91 5.95 -3.03
CA ALA A 5 1.61 4.73 -2.66
C ALA A 5 0.69 3.82 -1.83
N ALA A 6 0.45 2.59 -2.30
CA ALA A 6 -0.42 1.63 -1.64
C ALA A 6 0.19 1.09 -0.34
N PRO A 7 -0.64 0.78 0.68
CA PRO A 7 -0.18 0.09 1.88
C PRO A 7 0.15 -1.37 1.56
N MET A 8 1.42 -1.75 1.73
CA MET A 8 1.89 -3.12 1.52
C MET A 8 2.66 -3.59 2.74
N GLU A 9 2.06 -4.54 3.49
CA GLU A 9 2.65 -5.09 4.70
C GLU A 9 4.04 -5.66 4.43
N GLY A 10 5.01 -5.22 5.21
CA GLY A 10 6.40 -5.62 5.08
C GLY A 10 7.18 -4.98 3.92
N LEU A 11 6.61 -4.03 3.18
CA LEU A 11 7.26 -3.38 2.03
C LEU A 11 7.21 -1.84 2.10
N THR A 12 6.06 -1.25 2.40
CA THR A 12 5.90 0.22 2.35
C THR A 12 5.88 0.86 3.72
N ASP A 13 6.70 0.35 4.64
CA ASP A 13 6.90 0.89 5.98
C ASP A 13 7.68 2.22 5.96
N ARG A 14 7.92 2.79 7.15
CA ARG A 14 8.58 4.10 7.28
C ARG A 14 9.97 4.14 6.66
N VAL A 15 10.74 3.02 6.72
CA VAL A 15 12.09 2.96 6.13
C VAL A 15 11.99 3.10 4.62
N TRP A 16 11.05 2.38 4.01
CA TRP A 16 10.80 2.48 2.58
C TRP A 16 10.34 3.88 2.18
N ARG A 17 9.40 4.48 2.94
CA ARG A 17 8.90 5.83 2.61
C ARG A 17 9.99 6.89 2.66
N GLN A 18 10.86 6.83 3.68
CA GLN A 18 11.99 7.75 3.81
C GLN A 18 12.99 7.59 2.66
N ALA A 19 13.38 6.35 2.34
CA ALA A 19 14.30 6.09 1.23
C ALA A 19 13.70 6.51 -0.12
N HIS A 20 12.41 6.20 -0.36
CA HIS A 20 11.72 6.61 -1.57
C HIS A 20 11.69 8.13 -1.74
N GLN A 21 11.33 8.87 -0.70
CA GLN A 21 11.33 10.34 -0.73
C GLN A 21 12.72 10.92 -0.96
N LYS A 22 13.74 10.36 -0.32
CA LYS A 22 15.13 10.83 -0.44
C LYS A 22 15.66 10.68 -1.86
N TRP A 23 15.41 9.54 -2.49
CA TRP A 23 16.04 9.19 -3.76
C TRP A 23 15.21 9.60 -4.98
N PHE A 24 13.89 9.58 -4.90
CA PHE A 24 13.01 9.84 -6.03
C PHE A 24 12.22 11.15 -5.92
N GLY A 25 12.24 11.81 -4.75
CA GLY A 25 11.62 13.12 -4.56
C GLY A 25 12.38 14.29 -5.22
N PRO A 26 11.76 15.49 -5.34
CA PRO A 26 10.34 15.73 -5.09
C PRO A 26 9.42 15.24 -6.22
N ALA A 27 9.91 15.13 -7.47
CA ALA A 27 9.08 14.81 -8.64
C ALA A 27 8.51 13.38 -8.62
N GLY A 28 9.19 12.43 -7.97
CA GLY A 28 8.77 11.03 -7.84
C GLY A 28 7.99 10.72 -6.57
N ASN A 29 7.81 11.69 -5.66
CA ASN A 29 7.05 11.46 -4.44
C ASN A 29 5.60 11.08 -4.73
N ALA A 30 5.05 10.19 -3.90
CA ALA A 30 3.61 9.98 -3.86
C ALA A 30 2.92 11.22 -3.26
N ASP A 31 1.76 11.59 -3.81
CA ASP A 31 0.92 12.65 -3.24
C ASP A 31 0.32 12.22 -1.90
N ARG A 32 0.21 10.88 -1.66
CA ARG A 32 -0.11 10.25 -0.37
C ARG A 32 0.59 8.91 -0.24
N TYR A 33 1.14 8.65 0.94
CA TYR A 33 1.70 7.34 1.32
C TYR A 33 0.76 6.66 2.29
N TYR A 34 0.07 5.61 1.87
CA TYR A 34 -0.74 4.81 2.79
C TYR A 34 0.17 3.87 3.58
N ALA A 35 0.20 4.04 4.90
CA ALA A 35 1.00 3.18 5.76
C ALA A 35 0.45 1.74 5.80
N PRO A 36 1.29 0.71 5.94
CA PRO A 36 0.83 -0.63 6.28
C PRO A 36 -0.12 -0.57 7.48
N PHE A 37 -1.14 -1.43 7.46
CA PHE A 37 -2.20 -1.35 8.45
C PHE A 37 -1.72 -1.64 9.88
N ILE A 38 -2.30 -0.94 10.82
CA ILE A 38 -2.24 -1.28 12.24
C ILE A 38 -3.61 -1.79 12.70
N SER A 39 -3.62 -2.69 13.69
CA SER A 39 -4.87 -3.12 14.33
C SER A 39 -4.98 -2.50 15.72
N PRO A 40 -6.13 -1.93 16.06
CA PRO A 40 -6.36 -1.41 17.39
C PRO A 40 -6.26 -2.55 18.42
N PRO A 41 -5.59 -2.33 19.56
CA PRO A 41 -5.52 -3.30 20.64
C PRO A 41 -6.84 -3.35 21.41
N GLU A 42 -7.30 -4.55 21.77
CA GLU A 42 -8.59 -4.76 22.46
C GLU A 42 -8.65 -4.05 23.83
N ASN A 43 -7.51 -3.96 24.52
CA ASN A 43 -7.39 -3.30 25.82
C ASN A 43 -7.19 -1.77 25.73
N ARG A 44 -7.27 -1.17 24.53
CA ARG A 44 -7.04 0.26 24.27
C ARG A 44 -5.69 0.80 24.81
N VAL A 45 -4.66 -0.05 24.88
CA VAL A 45 -3.32 0.35 25.28
C VAL A 45 -2.39 0.37 24.06
N LEU A 46 -1.88 1.55 23.70
CA LEU A 46 -0.99 1.72 22.55
C LEU A 46 0.40 1.16 22.86
N ILE A 47 0.89 0.30 21.99
CA ILE A 47 2.24 -0.24 22.08
C ILE A 47 3.19 0.70 21.31
N LYS A 48 4.09 1.38 22.04
CA LYS A 48 5.06 2.35 21.48
C LYS A 48 5.76 1.81 20.22
N LYS A 49 6.22 0.55 20.22
CA LYS A 49 6.90 -0.07 19.06
C LYS A 49 6.02 -0.11 17.81
N LYS A 50 4.73 -0.38 17.96
CA LYS A 50 3.77 -0.40 16.83
C LYS A 50 3.45 1.01 16.36
N MET A 51 3.35 1.96 17.29
CA MET A 51 3.10 3.37 16.98
C MET A 51 4.31 4.08 16.39
N ALA A 52 5.52 3.54 16.56
CA ALA A 52 6.74 4.10 15.98
C ALA A 52 6.70 4.18 14.45
N GLU A 53 5.92 3.30 13.78
CA GLU A 53 5.67 3.34 12.34
C GLU A 53 4.96 4.64 11.90
N LEU A 54 4.08 5.13 12.77
CA LEU A 54 3.24 6.31 12.53
C LEU A 54 3.66 7.53 13.38
N ALA A 55 4.80 7.47 14.07
CA ALA A 55 5.29 8.64 14.78
C ALA A 55 5.60 9.78 13.77
N PRO A 56 5.13 11.03 13.99
CA PRO A 56 5.40 12.14 13.05
C PRO A 56 6.88 12.32 12.76
N ALA A 57 7.76 12.19 13.76
CA ALA A 57 9.20 12.27 13.62
C ALA A 57 9.81 11.15 12.74
N ALA A 58 9.10 10.04 12.58
CA ALA A 58 9.52 8.93 11.72
C ALA A 58 9.06 9.07 10.26
N ASN A 59 8.29 10.12 9.96
CA ASN A 59 7.74 10.39 8.63
C ASN A 59 7.89 11.87 8.23
N PRO A 60 9.10 12.45 8.32
CA PRO A 60 9.29 13.88 8.08
C PRO A 60 8.93 14.25 6.65
N GLY A 61 7.99 15.19 6.49
CA GLY A 61 7.57 15.69 5.18
C GLY A 61 6.76 14.72 4.31
N ALA A 62 6.53 13.47 4.75
CA ALA A 62 5.72 12.51 4.03
C ALA A 62 4.22 12.77 4.30
N PRO A 63 3.38 12.92 3.26
CA PRO A 63 1.93 12.96 3.42
C PRO A 63 1.39 11.54 3.70
N VAL A 64 1.59 11.06 4.92
CA VAL A 64 1.22 9.69 5.33
C VAL A 64 -0.23 9.63 5.76
N ILE A 65 -0.96 8.64 5.23
CA ILE A 65 -2.30 8.26 5.65
C ILE A 65 -2.20 6.95 6.44
N PRO A 66 -2.46 6.94 7.76
CA PRO A 66 -2.51 5.71 8.55
C PRO A 66 -3.68 4.84 8.11
N GLN A 67 -3.45 3.51 8.05
CA GLN A 67 -4.50 2.57 7.71
C GLN A 67 -4.83 1.65 8.90
N LEU A 68 -6.12 1.47 9.18
CA LEU A 68 -6.62 0.60 10.24
C LEU A 68 -7.19 -0.70 9.68
N LEU A 69 -6.87 -1.81 10.35
CA LEU A 69 -7.45 -3.12 10.15
C LEU A 69 -8.24 -3.55 11.39
N ALA A 70 -9.55 -3.32 11.39
CA ALA A 70 -10.43 -3.59 12.49
C ALA A 70 -11.65 -4.42 12.08
N LYS A 71 -12.39 -4.96 13.05
CA LYS A 71 -13.72 -5.58 12.89
C LYS A 71 -14.74 -5.01 13.86
N ASP A 72 -14.28 -4.30 14.86
CA ASP A 72 -15.05 -3.63 15.88
C ASP A 72 -15.01 -2.13 15.59
N GLY A 73 -16.20 -1.52 15.40
CA GLY A 73 -16.32 -0.12 14.98
C GLY A 73 -16.00 0.86 16.09
N GLU A 74 -16.38 0.57 17.34
CA GLU A 74 -16.06 1.45 18.49
C GLU A 74 -14.55 1.47 18.76
N LEU A 75 -13.91 0.30 18.67
CA LEU A 75 -12.48 0.19 18.83
C LEU A 75 -11.71 0.87 17.69
N ALA A 76 -12.26 0.80 16.45
CA ALA A 76 -11.72 1.54 15.33
C ALA A 76 -11.87 3.05 15.53
N ALA A 77 -13.03 3.53 15.97
CA ALA A 77 -13.26 4.93 16.26
C ALA A 77 -12.33 5.47 17.35
N TRP A 78 -12.16 4.72 18.45
CA TRP A 78 -11.17 5.07 19.48
C TRP A 78 -9.76 5.24 18.85
N MET A 79 -9.31 4.27 18.03
CA MET A 79 -7.98 4.33 17.43
C MET A 79 -7.84 5.49 16.45
N ILE A 80 -8.91 5.87 15.74
CA ILE A 80 -8.94 7.06 14.89
C ILE A 80 -8.67 8.31 15.74
N GLY A 81 -9.30 8.42 16.91
CA GLY A 81 -9.06 9.50 17.87
C GLY A 81 -7.59 9.58 18.31
N GLU A 82 -6.96 8.44 18.64
CA GLU A 82 -5.53 8.37 18.99
C GLU A 82 -4.63 8.85 17.85
N LEU A 83 -4.92 8.42 16.60
CA LEU A 83 -4.16 8.85 15.42
C LEU A 83 -4.34 10.35 15.14
N ARG A 84 -5.53 10.89 15.33
CA ARG A 84 -5.77 12.34 15.24
C ARG A 84 -4.99 13.11 16.30
N GLY A 85 -4.90 12.58 17.52
CA GLY A 85 -4.06 13.12 18.57
C GLY A 85 -2.57 13.18 18.20
N LEU A 86 -2.11 12.34 17.28
CA LEU A 86 -0.76 12.39 16.70
C LEU A 86 -0.65 13.40 15.54
N GLY A 87 -1.74 14.07 15.13
CA GLY A 87 -1.77 15.07 14.08
C GLY A 87 -2.22 14.56 12.70
N TYR A 88 -2.65 13.30 12.56
CA TYR A 88 -3.19 12.79 11.31
C TYR A 88 -4.58 13.35 11.04
N THR A 89 -4.75 13.95 9.85
CA THR A 89 -6.03 14.55 9.45
C THR A 89 -7.00 13.54 8.85
N GLU A 90 -6.50 12.49 8.21
CA GLU A 90 -7.28 11.42 7.59
C GLU A 90 -6.83 10.06 8.11
N VAL A 91 -7.77 9.12 8.24
CA VAL A 91 -7.49 7.71 8.54
C VAL A 91 -8.20 6.82 7.52
N ASN A 92 -7.50 5.80 7.04
CA ASN A 92 -8.04 4.86 6.05
C ASN A 92 -8.48 3.55 6.72
N LEU A 93 -9.63 3.02 6.33
CA LEU A 93 -10.12 1.70 6.76
C LEU A 93 -9.74 0.63 5.73
N ASN A 94 -9.09 -0.44 6.17
CA ASN A 94 -8.77 -1.59 5.34
C ASN A 94 -9.93 -2.59 5.30
N LEU A 95 -10.68 -2.57 4.20
CA LEU A 95 -11.74 -3.53 3.88
C LEU A 95 -11.38 -4.37 2.63
N GLY A 96 -10.07 -4.42 2.30
CA GLY A 96 -9.59 -5.08 1.07
C GLY A 96 -8.51 -6.14 1.25
N CYS A 97 -7.87 -6.27 2.42
CA CYS A 97 -6.81 -7.26 2.62
C CYS A 97 -7.35 -8.70 2.51
N PRO A 98 -6.85 -9.52 1.54
CA PRO A 98 -7.36 -10.87 1.32
C PRO A 98 -6.56 -11.95 2.06
N SER A 99 -5.59 -11.59 2.90
CA SER A 99 -4.76 -12.53 3.64
C SER A 99 -5.63 -13.48 4.48
N GLY A 100 -5.37 -14.78 4.42
CA GLY A 100 -6.13 -15.80 5.16
C GLY A 100 -6.14 -15.54 6.68
N THR A 101 -5.02 -15.08 7.24
CA THR A 101 -4.91 -14.73 8.68
C THR A 101 -5.76 -13.52 9.07
N VAL A 102 -6.08 -12.65 8.11
CA VAL A 102 -6.92 -11.45 8.29
C VAL A 102 -8.38 -11.82 8.09
N THR A 103 -8.70 -12.47 6.99
CA THR A 103 -10.10 -12.78 6.59
C THR A 103 -10.75 -13.84 7.47
N ALA A 104 -9.97 -14.79 8.04
CA ALA A 104 -10.46 -15.76 9.03
C ALA A 104 -10.97 -15.07 10.31
N LYS A 105 -10.46 -13.88 10.62
CA LYS A 105 -10.90 -13.07 11.78
C LYS A 105 -12.03 -12.08 11.43
N GLY A 106 -12.63 -12.17 10.24
CA GLY A 106 -13.65 -11.24 9.76
C GLY A 106 -13.15 -9.82 9.50
N LYS A 107 -11.82 -9.62 9.31
CA LYS A 107 -11.19 -8.32 9.02
C LYS A 107 -10.85 -8.20 7.53
N GLY A 108 -10.51 -7.00 7.08
CA GLY A 108 -10.15 -6.74 5.69
C GLY A 108 -11.27 -7.14 4.74
N SER A 109 -10.95 -7.79 3.62
CA SER A 109 -11.98 -8.28 2.68
C SER A 109 -12.87 -9.39 3.25
N GLY A 110 -12.50 -9.99 4.39
CA GLY A 110 -13.37 -10.93 5.11
C GLY A 110 -14.65 -10.31 5.65
N MET A 111 -14.66 -8.99 5.90
CA MET A 111 -15.85 -8.26 6.33
C MET A 111 -16.91 -8.14 5.23
N LEU A 112 -16.50 -8.18 3.98
CA LEU A 112 -17.39 -8.08 2.82
C LEU A 112 -18.31 -9.30 2.65
N ARG A 113 -18.07 -10.38 3.41
CA ARG A 113 -18.95 -11.59 3.42
C ARG A 113 -20.32 -11.33 4.00
N ASP A 114 -20.45 -10.35 4.86
CA ASP A 114 -21.66 -10.09 5.64
C ASP A 114 -22.00 -8.59 5.56
N PRO A 115 -22.91 -8.23 4.63
CA PRO A 115 -23.33 -6.84 4.46
C PRO A 115 -23.92 -6.22 5.72
N VAL A 116 -24.59 -7.00 6.57
CA VAL A 116 -25.16 -6.51 7.83
C VAL A 116 -24.06 -6.13 8.82
N LYS A 117 -23.01 -6.96 8.93
CA LYS A 117 -21.86 -6.64 9.77
C LYS A 117 -21.03 -5.48 9.22
N LEU A 118 -20.90 -5.37 7.90
CA LEU A 118 -20.24 -4.23 7.27
C LEU A 118 -20.96 -2.93 7.61
N ASP A 119 -22.28 -2.90 7.47
CA ASP A 119 -23.12 -1.74 7.78
C ASP A 119 -23.01 -1.36 9.27
N ALA A 120 -23.16 -2.33 10.17
CA ALA A 120 -23.03 -2.11 11.61
C ALA A 120 -21.63 -1.60 12.02
N PHE A 121 -20.56 -2.14 11.39
CA PHE A 121 -19.18 -1.67 11.61
C PHE A 121 -19.03 -0.20 11.21
N LEU A 122 -19.47 0.17 10.00
CA LEU A 122 -19.37 1.54 9.51
C LEU A 122 -20.24 2.48 10.33
N ALA A 123 -21.47 2.07 10.70
CA ALA A 123 -22.33 2.85 11.57
C ALA A 123 -21.65 3.19 12.91
N ALA A 124 -21.02 2.21 13.55
CA ALA A 124 -20.31 2.43 14.81
C ALA A 124 -19.07 3.32 14.63
N VAL A 125 -18.32 3.17 13.53
CA VAL A 125 -17.17 4.04 13.23
C VAL A 125 -17.63 5.47 13.05
N PHE A 126 -18.58 5.74 12.15
CA PHE A 126 -19.00 7.10 11.80
C PHE A 126 -19.86 7.79 12.88
N ALA A 127 -20.44 7.03 13.80
CA ALA A 127 -21.11 7.60 14.98
C ALA A 127 -20.13 8.09 16.06
N ASN A 128 -18.92 7.51 16.14
CA ASN A 128 -18.01 7.71 17.27
C ASN A 128 -16.65 8.30 16.88
N ALA A 129 -16.32 8.36 15.58
CA ALA A 129 -15.08 8.94 15.10
C ALA A 129 -15.31 10.29 14.43
N GLU A 130 -14.34 11.19 14.59
CA GLU A 130 -14.36 12.51 13.96
C GLU A 130 -13.36 12.59 12.79
N GLY A 131 -13.65 13.48 11.85
CA GLY A 131 -12.79 13.86 10.73
C GLY A 131 -12.86 12.94 9.51
N PRO A 132 -12.04 13.20 8.49
CA PRO A 132 -12.04 12.46 7.24
C PRO A 132 -11.65 10.99 7.43
N ILE A 133 -12.50 10.10 6.93
CA ILE A 133 -12.28 8.65 6.92
C ILE A 133 -12.42 8.16 5.49
N SER A 134 -11.34 7.59 4.95
CA SER A 134 -11.36 6.93 3.64
C SER A 134 -11.43 5.41 3.79
N VAL A 135 -11.82 4.73 2.72
CA VAL A 135 -11.95 3.26 2.70
C VAL A 135 -11.14 2.70 1.54
N LYS A 136 -10.40 1.61 1.79
CA LYS A 136 -9.78 0.80 0.74
C LYS A 136 -10.43 -0.57 0.70
N THR A 137 -11.04 -0.93 -0.45
CA THR A 137 -11.89 -2.11 -0.59
C THR A 137 -11.53 -2.97 -1.80
N ARG A 138 -12.18 -4.13 -1.88
CA ARG A 138 -12.30 -4.99 -3.07
C ARG A 138 -13.76 -5.05 -3.52
N LEU A 139 -14.02 -5.70 -4.69
CA LEU A 139 -15.37 -5.81 -5.28
C LEU A 139 -16.30 -6.78 -4.52
N GLY A 140 -15.78 -7.55 -3.59
CA GLY A 140 -16.54 -8.55 -2.85
C GLY A 140 -15.67 -9.77 -2.52
N VAL A 141 -16.32 -10.90 -2.26
CA VAL A 141 -15.69 -12.16 -1.83
C VAL A 141 -15.53 -13.13 -2.98
N GLU A 142 -16.63 -13.44 -3.68
CA GLU A 142 -16.73 -14.48 -4.70
C GLU A 142 -16.84 -13.89 -6.11
N LYS A 143 -17.71 -12.89 -6.28
CA LYS A 143 -18.11 -12.32 -7.58
C LYS A 143 -18.10 -10.80 -7.56
N PRO A 144 -17.72 -10.13 -8.67
CA PRO A 144 -17.72 -8.67 -8.77
C PRO A 144 -19.09 -8.03 -8.56
N GLU A 145 -20.18 -8.74 -8.89
CA GLU A 145 -21.56 -8.26 -8.75
C GLU A 145 -21.97 -7.99 -7.30
N GLU A 146 -21.29 -8.61 -6.33
CA GLU A 146 -21.48 -8.35 -4.90
C GLU A 146 -21.21 -6.87 -4.56
N PHE A 147 -20.40 -6.20 -5.39
CA PHE A 147 -20.00 -4.82 -5.13
C PHE A 147 -21.18 -3.84 -5.15
N THR A 148 -22.23 -4.11 -5.90
CA THR A 148 -23.42 -3.25 -5.92
C THR A 148 -24.02 -3.09 -4.53
N ALA A 149 -24.26 -4.19 -3.81
CA ALA A 149 -24.80 -4.16 -2.45
C ALA A 149 -23.78 -3.56 -1.44
N ILE A 150 -22.49 -3.82 -1.63
CA ILE A 150 -21.42 -3.24 -0.80
C ILE A 150 -21.35 -1.72 -1.01
N LEU A 151 -21.43 -1.26 -2.25
CA LEU A 151 -21.40 0.17 -2.60
C LEU A 151 -22.62 0.92 -2.04
N ASP A 152 -23.81 0.29 -2.07
CA ASP A 152 -25.01 0.84 -1.46
C ASP A 152 -24.83 1.09 0.05
N ILE A 153 -24.07 0.24 0.73
CA ILE A 153 -23.72 0.45 2.13
C ILE A 153 -22.74 1.62 2.26
N TYR A 154 -21.65 1.64 1.48
CA TYR A 154 -20.67 2.73 1.53
C TYR A 154 -21.32 4.10 1.27
N ASN A 155 -22.27 4.18 0.37
CA ASN A 155 -23.00 5.41 0.02
C ASN A 155 -23.85 5.99 1.16
N ARG A 156 -24.08 5.27 2.26
CA ARG A 156 -24.82 5.74 3.45
C ARG A 156 -23.94 6.57 4.38
N TYR A 157 -22.60 6.47 4.25
CA TYR A 157 -21.64 7.06 5.17
C TYR A 157 -20.83 8.18 4.50
N PRO A 158 -20.36 9.18 5.26
CA PRO A 158 -19.56 10.29 4.73
C PRO A 158 -18.10 9.86 4.50
N ILE A 159 -17.90 8.82 3.68
CA ILE A 159 -16.58 8.37 3.26
C ILE A 159 -15.94 9.45 2.40
N CYS A 160 -14.77 9.97 2.81
CA CYS A 160 -14.10 11.06 2.10
C CYS A 160 -13.43 10.63 0.79
N GLU A 161 -13.04 9.34 0.66
CA GLU A 161 -12.49 8.75 -0.56
C GLU A 161 -12.62 7.22 -0.51
N LEU A 162 -13.01 6.61 -1.62
CA LEU A 162 -13.11 5.16 -1.77
C LEU A 162 -12.04 4.64 -2.75
N THR A 163 -11.03 3.94 -2.25
CA THR A 163 -10.05 3.24 -3.09
C THR A 163 -10.57 1.86 -3.44
N ILE A 164 -10.82 1.60 -4.72
CA ILE A 164 -11.33 0.32 -5.22
C ILE A 164 -10.21 -0.49 -5.86
N HIS A 165 -9.93 -1.69 -5.32
CA HIS A 165 -9.12 -2.70 -5.98
C HIS A 165 -10.07 -3.68 -6.69
N PRO A 166 -10.19 -3.62 -8.03
CA PRO A 166 -11.22 -4.38 -8.74
C PRO A 166 -10.82 -5.85 -8.94
N ARG A 167 -10.72 -6.54 -7.83
CA ARG A 167 -10.61 -7.98 -7.64
C ARG A 167 -11.52 -8.39 -6.51
N VAL A 168 -12.01 -9.63 -6.53
CA VAL A 168 -12.68 -10.24 -5.37
C VAL A 168 -11.67 -10.84 -4.39
N MET A 169 -12.09 -11.11 -3.17
CA MET A 169 -11.24 -11.65 -2.12
C MET A 169 -10.53 -12.94 -2.54
N ARG A 170 -11.24 -13.90 -3.13
CA ARG A 170 -10.73 -15.21 -3.55
C ARG A 170 -9.67 -15.16 -4.63
N GLN A 171 -9.66 -14.12 -5.45
CA GLN A 171 -8.63 -13.94 -6.47
C GLN A 171 -7.25 -13.69 -5.87
N LEU A 172 -7.17 -13.19 -4.61
CA LEU A 172 -5.90 -12.71 -4.04
C LEU A 172 -5.26 -11.69 -4.99
N TYR A 173 -4.19 -12.10 -5.68
CA TYR A 173 -3.50 -11.31 -6.70
C TYR A 173 -3.43 -12.04 -8.06
N ARG A 174 -4.21 -13.11 -8.23
CA ARG A 174 -4.26 -13.89 -9.48
C ARG A 174 -5.11 -13.19 -10.53
N GLY A 175 -4.81 -13.47 -11.80
CA GLY A 175 -5.50 -12.87 -12.92
C GLY A 175 -5.29 -11.35 -12.98
N GLN A 176 -6.09 -10.67 -13.77
CA GLN A 176 -6.07 -9.23 -13.95
C GLN A 176 -7.10 -8.53 -13.06
N ALA A 177 -6.86 -7.26 -12.75
CA ALA A 177 -7.86 -6.37 -12.15
C ALA A 177 -9.01 -6.16 -13.15
N ASP A 178 -10.24 -6.32 -12.70
CA ASP A 178 -11.44 -6.22 -13.54
C ASP A 178 -11.80 -4.74 -13.79
N ARG A 179 -11.20 -4.17 -14.84
CA ARG A 179 -11.45 -2.78 -15.23
C ARG A 179 -12.89 -2.55 -15.68
N ALA A 180 -13.58 -3.58 -16.22
CA ALA A 180 -14.98 -3.45 -16.64
C ALA A 180 -15.91 -3.33 -15.43
N ALA A 181 -15.73 -4.19 -14.43
CA ALA A 181 -16.47 -4.08 -13.17
C ALA A 181 -16.19 -2.78 -12.42
N PHE A 182 -14.92 -2.30 -12.46
CA PHE A 182 -14.58 -0.98 -11.93
C PHE A 182 -15.36 0.14 -12.64
N ALA A 183 -15.30 0.18 -13.98
CA ALA A 183 -15.99 1.20 -14.77
C ALA A 183 -17.51 1.18 -14.52
N ALA A 184 -18.11 -0.02 -14.44
CA ALA A 184 -19.53 -0.18 -14.15
C ALA A 184 -19.93 0.33 -12.76
N SER A 185 -19.00 0.33 -11.80
CA SER A 185 -19.28 0.80 -10.43
C SER A 185 -19.21 2.33 -10.26
N LEU A 186 -18.45 3.03 -11.12
CA LEU A 186 -18.20 4.48 -10.97
C LEU A 186 -19.47 5.34 -10.92
N PRO A 187 -20.48 5.13 -11.78
CA PRO A 187 -21.69 5.94 -11.74
C PRO A 187 -22.48 5.84 -10.43
N GLY A 188 -22.33 4.73 -9.70
CA GLY A 188 -22.98 4.49 -8.41
C GLY A 188 -22.26 5.09 -7.21
N CYS A 189 -21.00 5.54 -7.36
CA CYS A 189 -20.21 6.09 -6.26
C CYS A 189 -20.63 7.53 -5.94
N ARG A 190 -20.95 7.82 -4.67
CA ARG A 190 -21.32 9.17 -4.19
C ARG A 190 -20.14 9.93 -3.59
N MET A 191 -19.00 9.30 -3.44
CA MET A 191 -17.75 9.86 -2.91
C MET A 191 -16.67 9.88 -3.98
N PRO A 192 -15.59 10.67 -3.82
CA PRO A 192 -14.38 10.58 -4.66
C PRO A 192 -13.83 9.16 -4.72
N VAL A 193 -13.41 8.73 -5.91
CA VAL A 193 -12.92 7.36 -6.14
C VAL A 193 -11.46 7.38 -6.55
N CYS A 194 -10.66 6.52 -5.93
CA CYS A 194 -9.30 6.20 -6.31
C CYS A 194 -9.22 4.78 -6.90
N TYR A 195 -8.57 4.63 -8.05
CA TYR A 195 -8.30 3.32 -8.66
C TYR A 195 -7.08 2.66 -8.03
N ASN A 196 -7.12 1.35 -7.81
CA ASN A 196 -5.95 0.57 -7.42
C ASN A 196 -5.94 -0.80 -8.11
N GLY A 197 -4.95 -1.09 -8.95
CA GLY A 197 -4.81 -2.42 -9.54
C GLY A 197 -3.93 -2.44 -10.79
N ASP A 198 -2.97 -3.38 -10.84
CA ASP A 198 -2.14 -3.73 -12.01
C ASP A 198 -1.57 -2.55 -12.80
N VAL A 199 -1.09 -1.54 -12.10
CA VAL A 199 -0.33 -0.43 -12.65
C VAL A 199 1.14 -0.73 -12.44
N THR A 200 1.89 -0.82 -13.53
CA THR A 200 3.31 -1.20 -13.52
C THR A 200 4.20 -0.26 -14.33
N THR A 201 3.62 0.58 -15.18
CA THR A 201 4.35 1.51 -16.04
C THR A 201 3.71 2.91 -16.01
N ALA A 202 4.47 3.93 -16.41
CA ALA A 202 3.94 5.29 -16.62
C ALA A 202 2.83 5.30 -17.69
N ALA A 203 2.93 4.46 -18.71
CA ALA A 203 1.90 4.32 -19.75
C ALA A 203 0.57 3.78 -19.17
N ASP A 204 0.61 2.88 -18.17
CA ASP A 204 -0.60 2.43 -17.48
C ASP A 204 -1.28 3.59 -16.75
N LEU A 205 -0.49 4.45 -16.08
CA LEU A 205 -1.00 5.63 -15.38
C LEU A 205 -1.68 6.59 -16.37
N HIS A 206 -1.00 6.96 -17.46
CA HIS A 206 -1.57 7.86 -18.47
C HIS A 206 -2.82 7.27 -19.13
N THR A 207 -2.86 5.95 -19.35
CA THR A 207 -4.05 5.28 -19.89
C THR A 207 -5.24 5.41 -18.94
N LEU A 208 -5.02 5.20 -17.64
CA LEU A 208 -6.07 5.34 -16.63
C LEU A 208 -6.52 6.79 -16.46
N GLU A 209 -5.60 7.76 -16.51
CA GLU A 209 -5.93 9.19 -16.46
C GLU A 209 -6.82 9.62 -17.63
N ALA A 210 -6.46 9.18 -18.84
CA ALA A 210 -7.23 9.49 -20.03
C ALA A 210 -8.61 8.81 -20.02
N GLN A 211 -8.68 7.57 -19.52
CA GLN A 211 -9.92 6.80 -19.47
C GLN A 211 -10.85 7.24 -18.33
N TYR A 212 -10.31 7.70 -17.21
CA TYR A 212 -11.07 8.03 -16.00
C TYR A 212 -10.65 9.39 -15.41
N PRO A 213 -10.84 10.52 -16.12
CA PRO A 213 -10.37 11.84 -15.65
C PRO A 213 -11.08 12.34 -14.38
N GLN A 214 -12.20 11.70 -13.99
CA GLN A 214 -12.98 12.02 -12.79
C GLN A 214 -12.41 11.40 -11.50
N LEU A 215 -11.40 10.53 -11.56
CA LEU A 215 -10.83 9.92 -10.38
C LEU A 215 -10.10 10.95 -9.50
N SER A 216 -10.17 10.77 -8.19
CA SER A 216 -9.38 11.54 -7.23
C SER A 216 -7.90 11.18 -7.27
N GLY A 217 -7.58 9.93 -7.61
CA GLY A 217 -6.21 9.46 -7.73
C GLY A 217 -6.09 8.03 -8.25
N ILE A 218 -4.84 7.62 -8.48
CA ILE A 218 -4.47 6.26 -8.83
C ILE A 218 -3.47 5.76 -7.77
N MET A 219 -3.81 4.65 -7.12
CA MET A 219 -2.97 4.05 -6.07
C MET A 219 -2.15 2.89 -6.65
N VAL A 220 -0.83 2.95 -6.48
CA VAL A 220 0.12 1.95 -6.99
C VAL A 220 0.80 1.22 -5.83
N GLY A 221 0.85 -0.11 -5.91
CA GLY A 221 1.56 -0.95 -4.95
C GLY A 221 2.78 -1.61 -5.57
N ARG A 222 2.61 -2.80 -6.10
CA ARG A 222 3.70 -3.63 -6.65
C ARG A 222 4.52 -2.92 -7.73
N GLY A 223 3.87 -2.15 -8.60
CA GLY A 223 4.57 -1.37 -9.64
C GLY A 223 5.55 -0.36 -9.05
N LEU A 224 5.17 0.35 -7.97
CA LEU A 224 6.04 1.33 -7.33
C LEU A 224 7.20 0.68 -6.54
N ILE A 225 7.05 -0.58 -6.10
CA ILE A 225 8.17 -1.34 -5.52
C ILE A 225 9.11 -1.85 -6.64
N ALA A 226 8.55 -2.28 -7.76
CA ALA A 226 9.32 -2.76 -8.91
C ALA A 226 10.05 -1.62 -9.65
N ASP A 227 9.44 -0.45 -9.65
CA ASP A 227 9.99 0.78 -10.21
C ASP A 227 9.75 1.97 -9.28
N PRO A 228 10.70 2.30 -8.42
CA PRO A 228 10.52 3.41 -7.49
C PRO A 228 10.51 4.79 -8.16
N ALA A 229 10.95 4.91 -9.43
CA ALA A 229 10.84 6.14 -10.22
C ALA A 229 9.53 6.29 -10.97
N LEU A 230 8.62 5.31 -10.92
CA LEU A 230 7.38 5.25 -11.69
C LEU A 230 6.56 6.56 -11.68
N PHE A 231 6.41 7.19 -10.53
CA PHE A 231 5.66 8.45 -10.45
C PHE A 231 6.41 9.64 -11.05
N ARG A 232 7.74 9.60 -11.00
CA ARG A 232 8.59 10.59 -11.67
C ARG A 232 8.47 10.46 -13.18
N GLU A 233 8.51 9.25 -13.70
CA GLU A 233 8.34 8.97 -15.12
C GLU A 233 6.96 9.39 -15.63
N ALA A 234 5.91 9.07 -14.87
CA ALA A 234 4.55 9.50 -15.22
C ALA A 234 4.38 11.03 -15.25
N ARG A 235 5.22 11.76 -14.51
CA ARG A 235 5.27 13.24 -14.54
C ARG A 235 6.27 13.79 -15.58
N GLY A 236 6.75 12.94 -16.49
CA GLY A 236 7.68 13.33 -17.56
C GLY A 236 9.14 13.43 -17.17
N GLY A 237 9.51 12.93 -15.98
CA GLY A 237 10.89 12.87 -15.52
C GLY A 237 11.62 11.62 -16.02
N ALA A 238 12.92 11.55 -15.75
CA ALA A 238 13.77 10.44 -16.16
C ALA A 238 13.48 9.16 -15.36
N PRO A 239 13.67 7.96 -15.94
CA PRO A 239 13.66 6.70 -15.21
C PRO A 239 14.77 6.66 -14.15
N ALA A 240 14.75 5.65 -13.28
CA ALA A 240 15.78 5.48 -12.26
C ALA A 240 17.14 5.19 -12.91
N ALA A 241 18.18 5.95 -12.51
CA ALA A 241 19.55 5.60 -12.86
C ALA A 241 20.03 4.41 -12.02
N ARG A 242 21.00 3.66 -12.55
CA ARG A 242 21.59 2.51 -11.85
C ARG A 242 22.16 2.89 -10.48
N GLU A 243 22.90 3.97 -10.44
CA GLU A 243 23.57 4.48 -9.24
C GLU A 243 22.55 5.00 -8.22
N GLU A 244 21.47 5.62 -8.69
CA GLU A 244 20.35 6.07 -7.86
C GLU A 244 19.64 4.87 -7.22
N LEU A 245 19.36 3.83 -8.01
CA LEU A 245 18.77 2.59 -7.50
C LEU A 245 19.69 1.88 -6.50
N ARG A 246 21.01 1.92 -6.73
CA ARG A 246 21.99 1.36 -5.78
C ARG A 246 21.93 2.07 -4.45
N GLY A 247 22.02 3.40 -4.45
CA GLY A 247 21.98 4.19 -3.22
C GLY A 247 20.64 4.03 -2.47
N TYR A 248 19.53 3.96 -3.20
CA TYR A 248 18.21 3.67 -2.63
C TYR A 248 18.18 2.31 -1.90
N LEU A 249 18.72 1.25 -2.51
CA LEU A 249 18.77 -0.07 -1.91
C LEU A 249 19.72 -0.17 -0.71
N ASP A 250 20.82 0.55 -0.78
CA ASP A 250 21.78 0.64 0.35
C ASP A 250 21.14 1.37 1.55
N ASP A 251 20.41 2.45 1.32
CA ASP A 251 19.66 3.16 2.37
C ASP A 251 18.56 2.28 2.98
N LEU A 252 17.84 1.51 2.15
CA LEU A 252 16.85 0.54 2.65
C LEU A 252 17.51 -0.51 3.55
N TYR A 253 18.61 -1.10 3.10
CA TYR A 253 19.32 -2.12 3.86
C TYR A 253 19.83 -1.60 5.21
N HIS A 254 20.44 -0.41 5.22
CA HIS A 254 20.91 0.24 6.44
C HIS A 254 19.74 0.60 7.37
N GLY A 255 18.69 1.24 6.85
CA GLY A 255 17.52 1.61 7.63
C GLY A 255 16.81 0.40 8.25
N TYR A 256 16.73 -0.72 7.53
CA TYR A 256 16.21 -1.98 8.11
C TYR A 256 17.16 -2.60 9.12
N SER A 257 18.48 -2.49 8.93
CA SER A 257 19.46 -2.96 9.91
C SER A 257 19.31 -2.22 11.23
N GLU A 258 19.12 -0.91 11.18
CA GLU A 258 18.85 -0.07 12.35
C GLU A 258 17.49 -0.40 12.98
N LEU A 259 16.43 -0.48 12.16
CA LEU A 259 15.06 -0.76 12.64
C LEU A 259 14.97 -2.08 13.40
N PHE A 260 15.66 -3.11 12.94
CA PHE A 260 15.62 -4.44 13.54
C PHE A 260 16.75 -4.69 14.55
N GLY A 261 17.76 -3.83 14.60
CA GLY A 261 18.99 -4.06 15.36
C GLY A 261 19.77 -5.29 14.86
N SER A 262 19.58 -5.66 13.59
CA SER A 262 20.14 -6.88 13.01
C SER A 262 20.24 -6.80 11.49
N ALA A 263 21.44 -6.90 10.96
CA ALA A 263 21.69 -6.96 9.52
C ALA A 263 21.10 -8.21 8.86
N GLY A 264 21.09 -9.37 9.55
CA GLY A 264 20.44 -10.59 9.05
C GLY A 264 18.92 -10.46 8.91
N CYS A 265 18.25 -9.74 9.84
CA CYS A 265 16.83 -9.41 9.71
C CYS A 265 16.59 -8.45 8.54
N ALA A 266 17.49 -7.50 8.31
CA ALA A 266 17.44 -6.60 7.15
C ALA A 266 17.55 -7.39 5.84
N VAL A 267 18.47 -8.34 5.71
CA VAL A 267 18.57 -9.23 4.54
C VAL A 267 17.24 -9.90 4.25
N SER A 268 16.56 -10.44 5.27
CA SER A 268 15.26 -11.07 5.11
C SER A 268 14.20 -10.09 4.59
N ARG A 269 14.21 -8.84 5.01
CA ARG A 269 13.33 -7.78 4.53
C ARG A 269 13.65 -7.38 3.10
N MET A 270 14.93 -7.21 2.77
CA MET A 270 15.39 -6.83 1.44
C MET A 270 15.00 -7.82 0.34
N LYS A 271 14.89 -9.12 0.66
CA LYS A 271 14.39 -10.12 -0.29
C LYS A 271 12.98 -9.80 -0.80
N GLY A 272 12.13 -9.21 0.03
CA GLY A 272 10.80 -8.76 -0.38
C GLY A 272 10.85 -7.64 -1.44
N HIS A 273 11.77 -6.70 -1.32
CA HIS A 273 11.99 -5.65 -2.32
C HIS A 273 12.63 -6.22 -3.60
N TRP A 274 13.66 -7.05 -3.45
CA TRP A 274 14.33 -7.68 -4.59
C TRP A 274 13.43 -8.58 -5.41
N PHE A 275 12.41 -9.19 -4.82
CA PHE A 275 11.41 -9.97 -5.56
C PHE A 275 10.76 -9.18 -6.70
N TYR A 276 10.63 -7.86 -6.55
CA TYR A 276 10.08 -6.96 -7.56
C TYR A 276 11.16 -6.29 -8.41
N LEU A 277 12.26 -5.85 -7.79
CA LEU A 277 13.30 -5.03 -8.43
C LEU A 277 14.24 -5.83 -9.34
N ILE A 278 14.39 -7.13 -9.10
CA ILE A 278 15.36 -7.97 -9.81
C ILE A 278 15.13 -7.96 -11.34
N HIS A 279 13.90 -7.74 -11.78
CA HIS A 279 13.51 -7.72 -13.18
C HIS A 279 14.06 -6.50 -13.96
N LYS A 280 14.60 -5.49 -13.26
CA LYS A 280 15.35 -4.39 -13.89
C LYS A 280 16.76 -4.82 -14.35
N PHE A 281 17.19 -6.04 -14.05
CA PHE A 281 18.52 -6.57 -14.44
C PHE A 281 18.37 -7.78 -15.36
N GLU A 282 18.96 -7.69 -16.58
CA GLU A 282 18.90 -8.76 -17.55
C GLU A 282 19.82 -9.92 -17.15
N GLY A 283 19.35 -11.16 -17.31
CA GLY A 283 20.14 -12.36 -16.99
C GLY A 283 20.32 -12.61 -15.49
N ALA A 284 19.46 -12.01 -14.63
CA ALA A 284 19.58 -12.10 -13.20
C ALA A 284 19.04 -13.43 -12.59
N GLU A 285 18.49 -14.36 -13.37
CA GLU A 285 17.74 -15.55 -12.86
C GLU A 285 18.58 -16.43 -11.91
N LYS A 286 19.89 -16.56 -12.18
CA LYS A 286 20.79 -17.30 -11.29
C LYS A 286 21.03 -16.59 -9.98
N LEU A 287 21.26 -15.27 -10.05
CA LEU A 287 21.50 -14.42 -8.87
C LEU A 287 20.22 -14.27 -8.04
N GLU A 288 19.05 -14.20 -8.67
CA GLU A 288 17.76 -14.22 -7.97
C GLU A 288 17.60 -15.49 -7.12
N LYS A 289 17.92 -16.67 -7.68
CA LYS A 289 17.88 -17.95 -6.94
C LYS A 289 18.88 -17.98 -5.78
N GLN A 290 20.04 -17.35 -5.94
CA GLN A 290 21.04 -17.22 -4.87
C GLN A 290 20.52 -16.27 -3.79
N LEU A 291 20.03 -15.08 -4.16
CA LEU A 291 19.51 -14.05 -3.25
C LEU A 291 18.38 -14.59 -2.36
N ARG A 292 17.49 -15.42 -2.90
CA ARG A 292 16.42 -16.06 -2.11
C ARG A 292 16.96 -16.95 -0.97
N LYS A 293 18.16 -17.52 -1.13
CA LYS A 293 18.79 -18.44 -0.15
C LYS A 293 19.74 -17.76 0.82
N VAL A 294 20.22 -16.55 0.48
CA VAL A 294 21.15 -15.77 1.31
C VAL A 294 20.59 -15.60 2.73
N ARG A 295 21.43 -15.73 3.74
CA ARG A 295 21.09 -15.51 5.14
C ARG A 295 22.03 -14.50 5.79
N GLU A 296 23.31 -14.57 5.42
CA GLU A 296 24.36 -13.75 6.02
C GLU A 296 24.49 -12.41 5.29
N PRO A 297 24.75 -11.31 6.02
CA PRO A 297 24.96 -9.97 5.45
C PRO A 297 26.00 -9.91 4.35
N TRP A 298 27.17 -10.55 4.55
CA TRP A 298 28.24 -10.54 3.56
C TRP A 298 27.86 -11.27 2.26
N GLU A 299 27.08 -12.36 2.35
CA GLU A 299 26.54 -13.06 1.17
C GLU A 299 25.60 -12.16 0.38
N TYR A 300 24.76 -11.39 1.10
CA TYR A 300 23.84 -10.43 0.50
C TYR A 300 24.61 -9.38 -0.31
N GLU A 301 25.63 -8.78 0.28
CA GLU A 301 26.46 -7.76 -0.38
C GLU A 301 27.15 -8.32 -1.63
N VAL A 302 27.70 -9.51 -1.56
CA VAL A 302 28.35 -10.19 -2.71
C VAL A 302 27.34 -10.38 -3.84
N VAL A 303 26.15 -10.92 -3.57
CA VAL A 303 25.13 -11.17 -4.59
C VAL A 303 24.61 -9.86 -5.18
N VAL A 304 24.35 -8.87 -4.35
CA VAL A 304 23.91 -7.55 -4.82
C VAL A 304 24.94 -6.89 -5.71
N ASN A 305 26.23 -6.92 -5.32
CA ASN A 305 27.31 -6.40 -6.17
C ASN A 305 27.36 -7.09 -7.52
N GLN A 306 27.16 -8.41 -7.58
CA GLN A 306 27.08 -9.15 -8.86
C GLN A 306 25.86 -8.75 -9.68
N ILE A 307 24.68 -8.56 -9.07
CA ILE A 307 23.48 -8.07 -9.77
C ILE A 307 23.76 -6.73 -10.43
N PHE A 308 24.42 -5.81 -9.75
CA PHE A 308 24.73 -4.49 -10.29
C PHE A 308 25.80 -4.47 -11.40
N THR A 309 26.43 -5.61 -11.71
CA THR A 309 27.29 -5.73 -12.92
C THR A 309 26.50 -6.14 -14.17
N LEU A 310 25.27 -6.60 -14.02
CA LEU A 310 24.43 -7.02 -15.13
C LEU A 310 23.90 -5.84 -15.96
N PRO A 311 23.48 -6.06 -17.22
CA PRO A 311 22.75 -5.05 -17.98
C PRO A 311 21.50 -4.58 -17.22
N PHE A 312 21.33 -3.25 -17.17
CA PHE A 312 20.26 -2.61 -16.42
C PHE A 312 19.22 -2.00 -17.36
N ARG A 313 17.96 -2.27 -17.10
CA ARG A 313 16.80 -1.63 -17.73
C ARG A 313 16.29 -0.55 -16.78
N PRO A 314 16.45 0.72 -17.14
CA PRO A 314 16.00 1.81 -16.31
C PRO A 314 14.48 1.83 -16.14
#